data_7cbd2f7d0596cec8b3d59cc716f9d3fa
#
_entry.id   7cbd2f7d0596cec8b3d59cc716f9d3fa
#
_cell.length_a   1.000
_cell.length_b   1.000
_cell.length_c   1.000
_cell.angle_alpha   90.00
_cell.angle_beta   90.00
_cell.angle_gamma   90.00
#
_symmetry.space_group_name_H-M   'P 1'
#
loop_
_entity.id
_entity.type
_entity.pdbx_description
1 polymer ?
#
loop_
_entity_poly.entity_id
_entity_poly.type
_entity_poly.pdbx_seq_one_letter_code
_entity_poly.pdbx_strand_id
1 'polypeptide(L)'
;MNDYHERLANLLVEKNKHISFQKALTWVELMWEDFETTSAKAGREYLGNEMTEKVVRQWIQHYGDRLHEFVARNPKYKHFLERDEELN
;
A
#
# COMPACT_ATOMS: atom_id res chain seq x y z
N MET A 1 -12.16 10.60 -3.93
CA MET A 1 -11.18 9.53 -4.06
C MET A 1 -10.12 9.93 -5.07
N ASN A 2 -8.88 9.61 -4.78
CA ASN A 2 -7.75 9.98 -5.62
C ASN A 2 -7.59 8.98 -6.78
N ASP A 3 -7.46 9.46 -8.00
CA ASP A 3 -7.30 8.58 -9.17
C ASP A 3 -6.08 7.67 -9.06
N TYR A 4 -5.00 8.16 -8.46
CA TYR A 4 -3.81 7.34 -8.23
C TYR A 4 -4.13 6.16 -7.34
N HIS A 5 -4.86 6.41 -6.24
CA HIS A 5 -5.22 5.37 -5.29
C HIS A 5 -6.12 4.32 -5.93
N GLU A 6 -7.06 4.77 -6.74
CA GLU A 6 -7.99 3.86 -7.41
C GLU A 6 -7.28 2.94 -8.39
N ARG A 7 -6.38 3.49 -9.20
CA ARG A 7 -5.61 2.68 -10.14
C ARG A 7 -4.72 1.67 -9.44
N LEU A 8 -4.09 2.09 -8.35
CA LEU A 8 -3.22 1.21 -7.58
C LEU A 8 -4.02 0.13 -6.86
N ALA A 9 -5.21 0.47 -6.36
CA ALA A 9 -6.07 -0.53 -5.73
C ALA A 9 -6.52 -1.58 -6.75
N ASN A 10 -6.85 -1.17 -7.96
CA ASN A 10 -7.19 -2.11 -9.02
C ASN A 10 -6.03 -3.04 -9.35
N LEU A 11 -4.82 -2.49 -9.39
CA LEU A 11 -3.62 -3.31 -9.62
C LEU A 11 -3.44 -4.33 -8.49
N LEU A 12 -3.64 -3.90 -7.25
CA LEU A 12 -3.50 -4.81 -6.12
C LEU A 12 -4.53 -5.93 -6.15
N VAL A 13 -5.77 -5.63 -6.53
CA VAL A 13 -6.80 -6.65 -6.68
C VAL A 13 -6.42 -7.65 -7.76
N GLU A 14 -5.80 -7.18 -8.85
CA GLU A 14 -5.31 -8.08 -9.89
C GLU A 14 -4.24 -9.04 -9.38
N LYS A 15 -3.38 -8.54 -8.50
CA LYS A 15 -2.27 -9.34 -7.95
C LYS A 15 -2.71 -10.25 -6.82
N ASN A 16 -3.76 -9.86 -6.10
CA ASN A 16 -4.21 -10.61 -4.93
C ASN A 16 -5.71 -10.86 -5.02
N LYS A 17 -6.06 -12.10 -5.32
CA LYS A 17 -7.46 -12.50 -5.52
C LYS A 17 -8.23 -12.68 -4.21
N HIS A 18 -7.55 -12.55 -3.08
CA HIS A 18 -8.16 -12.83 -1.77
C HIS A 18 -8.65 -11.59 -1.05
N ILE A 19 -8.42 -10.40 -1.61
CA ILE A 19 -8.87 -9.16 -0.99
C ILE A 19 -9.88 -8.43 -1.86
N SER A 20 -10.76 -7.68 -1.20
CA SER A 20 -11.74 -6.85 -1.90
C SER A 20 -11.09 -5.56 -2.38
N PHE A 21 -11.78 -4.84 -3.26
CA PHE A 21 -11.33 -3.53 -3.70
C PHE A 21 -11.21 -2.56 -2.52
N GLN A 22 -12.15 -2.62 -1.57
CA GLN A 22 -12.10 -1.74 -0.40
C GLN A 22 -10.85 -1.99 0.45
N LYS A 23 -10.49 -3.25 0.66
CA LYS A 23 -9.25 -3.58 1.38
C LYS A 23 -8.04 -3.13 0.60
N ALA A 24 -8.05 -3.34 -0.72
CA ALA A 24 -6.95 -2.91 -1.57
C ALA A 24 -6.77 -1.40 -1.49
N LEU A 25 -7.86 -0.67 -1.49
CA LEU A 25 -7.82 0.79 -1.39
C LEU A 25 -7.20 1.23 -0.06
N THR A 26 -7.58 0.58 1.04
CA THR A 26 -7.00 0.87 2.35
C THR A 26 -5.50 0.59 2.38
N TRP A 27 -5.08 -0.53 1.80
CA TRP A 27 -3.66 -0.86 1.69
C TRP A 27 -2.90 0.22 0.91
N VAL A 28 -3.46 0.65 -0.20
CA VAL A 28 -2.84 1.68 -1.04
C VAL A 28 -2.70 2.99 -0.26
N GLU A 29 -3.74 3.38 0.47
CA GLU A 29 -3.70 4.60 1.27
C GLU A 29 -2.62 4.53 2.34
N LEU A 30 -2.47 3.38 2.99
CA LEU A 30 -1.44 3.19 4.01
C LEU A 30 -0.04 3.24 3.40
N MET A 31 0.16 2.58 2.28
CA MET A 31 1.45 2.60 1.59
C MET A 31 1.81 4.00 1.12
N TRP A 32 0.85 4.71 0.59
CA TRP A 32 1.03 6.07 0.10
C TRP A 32 1.48 6.99 1.22
N GLU A 33 0.73 6.98 2.31
CA GLU A 33 1.02 7.81 3.46
C GLU A 33 2.36 7.44 4.08
N ASP A 34 2.66 6.15 4.15
CA ASP A 34 3.92 5.68 4.71
C ASP A 34 5.12 6.19 3.92
N PHE A 35 5.04 6.11 2.60
CA PHE A 35 6.14 6.60 1.76
C PHE A 35 6.32 8.10 1.91
N GLU A 36 5.23 8.86 1.89
CA GLU A 36 5.33 10.31 2.02
C GLU A 36 5.88 10.74 3.38
N THR A 37 5.42 10.08 4.43
CA THR A 37 5.89 10.38 5.78
C THR A 37 7.36 10.03 5.95
N THR A 38 7.78 8.87 5.45
CA THR A 38 9.16 8.42 5.55
C THR A 38 10.08 9.34 4.76
N SER A 39 9.68 9.76 3.58
CA SER A 39 10.46 10.69 2.76
C SER A 39 10.61 12.04 3.44
N ALA A 40 9.55 12.53 4.06
CA ALA A 40 9.60 13.80 4.79
C ALA A 40 10.57 13.72 5.97
N LYS A 41 10.50 12.62 6.73
CA LYS A 41 11.41 12.40 7.87
C LYS A 41 12.86 12.31 7.44
N ALA A 42 13.10 11.80 6.26
CA ALA A 42 14.46 11.68 5.72
C ALA A 42 14.98 13.02 5.17
N GLY A 43 14.19 14.08 5.23
CA GLY A 43 14.58 15.40 4.74
C GLY A 43 14.56 15.53 3.23
N ARG A 44 13.90 14.65 2.54
CA ARG A 44 13.79 14.70 1.08
C ARG A 44 12.69 15.66 0.67
N GLU A 45 12.88 16.29 -0.48
CA GLU A 45 11.85 17.13 -1.06
C GLU A 45 10.69 16.26 -1.53
N TYR A 46 9.48 16.82 -1.46
CA TYR A 46 8.31 16.15 -2.01
C TYR A 46 8.42 16.15 -3.53
N LEU A 47 8.48 14.97 -4.10
CA LEU A 47 8.67 14.81 -5.55
C LEU A 47 7.37 14.64 -6.32
N GLY A 48 6.24 14.81 -5.64
CA GLY A 48 4.94 14.78 -6.28
C GLY A 48 4.27 13.42 -6.29
N ASN A 49 3.00 13.42 -6.67
CA ASN A 49 2.18 12.21 -6.68
C ASN A 49 2.70 11.15 -7.63
N GLU A 50 3.33 11.57 -8.74
CA GLU A 50 3.84 10.62 -9.71
C GLU A 50 4.95 9.75 -9.14
N MET A 51 5.83 10.34 -8.34
CA MET A 51 6.90 9.55 -7.70
C MET A 51 6.32 8.61 -6.65
N THR A 52 5.39 9.10 -5.83
CA THR A 52 4.76 8.26 -4.82
C THR A 52 4.02 7.10 -5.46
N GLU A 53 3.29 7.36 -6.55
CA GLU A 53 2.61 6.32 -7.30
C GLU A 53 3.58 5.26 -7.81
N LYS A 54 4.70 5.70 -8.34
CA LYS A 54 5.70 4.79 -8.87
C LYS A 54 6.23 3.84 -7.80
N VAL A 55 6.54 4.38 -6.61
CA VAL A 55 7.07 3.58 -5.51
C VAL A 55 6.01 2.60 -4.99
N VAL A 56 4.79 3.08 -4.77
CA VAL A 56 3.72 2.22 -4.28
C VAL A 56 3.40 1.13 -5.31
N ARG A 57 3.41 1.47 -6.59
CA ARG A 57 3.21 0.48 -7.65
C ARG A 57 4.26 -0.61 -7.59
N GLN A 58 5.53 -0.26 -7.37
CA GLN A 58 6.61 -1.24 -7.25
C GLN A 58 6.37 -2.16 -6.06
N TRP A 59 5.92 -1.62 -4.93
CA TRP A 59 5.59 -2.44 -3.76
C TRP A 59 4.45 -3.41 -4.07
N ILE A 60 3.41 -2.95 -4.77
CA ILE A 60 2.29 -3.79 -5.14
C ILE A 60 2.73 -4.90 -6.11
N GLN A 61 3.55 -4.56 -7.10
CA GLN A 61 4.04 -5.54 -8.07
C GLN A 61 4.89 -6.60 -7.40
N HIS A 62 5.65 -6.23 -6.39
CA HIS A 62 6.56 -7.14 -5.72
C HIS A 62 5.88 -7.94 -4.60
N TYR A 63 4.98 -7.31 -3.85
CA TYR A 63 4.37 -7.92 -2.67
C TYR A 63 2.86 -8.12 -2.76
N GLY A 64 2.23 -7.73 -3.87
CA GLY A 64 0.77 -7.74 -3.97
C GLY A 64 0.12 -9.08 -3.64
N ASP A 65 0.73 -10.18 -4.07
CA ASP A 65 0.24 -11.53 -3.78
C ASP A 65 0.85 -12.12 -2.51
N ARG A 66 1.69 -11.35 -1.83
CA ARG A 66 2.44 -11.79 -0.65
C ARG A 66 2.45 -10.71 0.42
N LEU A 67 1.27 -10.20 0.74
CA LEU A 67 1.17 -9.07 1.68
C LEU A 67 1.75 -9.37 3.05
N HIS A 68 1.70 -10.62 3.52
CA HIS A 68 2.33 -10.93 4.81
C HIS A 68 3.85 -10.84 4.77
N GLU A 69 4.46 -10.99 3.62
CA GLU A 69 5.91 -10.76 3.51
C GLU A 69 6.20 -9.26 3.62
N PHE A 70 5.33 -8.43 3.02
CA PHE A 70 5.45 -6.98 3.16
C PHE A 70 5.33 -6.58 4.62
N VAL A 71 4.36 -7.14 5.34
CA VAL A 71 4.15 -6.87 6.76
C VAL A 71 5.35 -7.34 7.58
N ALA A 72 5.94 -8.48 7.23
CA ALA A 72 7.10 -8.98 7.95
C ALA A 72 8.28 -8.01 7.86
N ARG A 73 8.41 -7.33 6.74
CA ARG A 73 9.48 -6.33 6.55
C ARG A 73 9.09 -4.95 7.09
N ASN A 74 7.79 -4.73 7.31
CA ASN A 74 7.25 -3.47 7.80
C ASN A 74 6.29 -3.76 8.95
N PRO A 75 6.82 -4.07 10.15
CA PRO A 75 6.00 -4.57 11.27
C PRO A 75 4.83 -3.67 11.68
N LYS A 76 4.89 -2.40 11.34
CA LYS A 76 3.81 -1.47 11.67
C LYS A 76 2.49 -1.83 11.00
N TYR A 77 2.51 -2.64 9.93
CA TYR A 77 1.31 -3.08 9.24
C TYR A 77 0.71 -4.34 9.84
N LYS A 78 1.41 -4.99 10.76
CA LYS A 78 0.94 -6.23 11.37
C LYS A 78 -0.43 -6.04 12.03
N HIS A 79 -0.59 -4.95 12.72
CA HIS A 79 -1.83 -4.65 13.42
C HIS A 79 -3.00 -4.53 12.45
N PHE A 80 -2.77 -3.88 11.30
CA PHE A 80 -3.78 -3.76 10.28
C PHE A 80 -4.17 -5.12 9.70
N LEU A 81 -3.21 -5.98 9.46
CA LEU A 81 -3.46 -7.31 8.93
C LEU A 81 -4.28 -8.14 9.91
N GLU A 82 -3.98 -8.05 11.20
CA GLU A 82 -4.73 -8.76 12.23
C GLU A 82 -6.18 -8.28 12.30
N ARG A 83 -6.41 -6.98 12.18
CA ARG A 83 -7.76 -6.43 12.15
C ARG A 83 -8.53 -6.91 10.94
N ASP A 84 -7.86 -7.03 9.81
CA ASP A 84 -8.45 -7.53 8.58
C ASP A 84 -8.97 -8.95 8.77
N GLU A 85 -8.18 -9.80 9.43
CA GLU A 85 -8.57 -11.17 9.69
C GLU A 85 -9.78 -11.23 10.62
N GLU A 86 -9.86 -10.34 11.59
CA GLU A 86 -10.99 -10.27 12.51
C GLU A 86 -12.27 -9.85 11.82
N LEU A 87 -12.15 -8.99 10.81
CA LEU A 87 -13.30 -8.47 10.10
C LEU A 87 -13.85 -9.45 9.05
N ASN A 88 -13.12 -10.46 8.75
CA ASN A 88 -13.54 -11.49 7.82
C ASN A 88 -14.18 -12.66 8.57
#